data_cfd63dc5d22fdc5c6be3202e19fc2db8
#
_entry.id   cfd63dc5d22fdc5c6be3202e19fc2db8
#
_cell.length_a   1.000
_cell.length_b   1.000
_cell.length_c   1.000
_cell.angle_alpha   90.00
_cell.angle_beta   90.00
_cell.angle_gamma   90.00
#
_symmetry.space_group_name_H-M   'P 1'
#
loop_
_entity.id
_entity.type
_entity.pdbx_description
1 polymer ?
#
loop_
_entity_poly.entity_id
_entity_poly.type
_entity_poly.pdbx_seq_one_letter_code
_entity_poly.pdbx_strand_id
1 'polypeptide(L)'
;MRSLTWLFLGVAGSAAIFASAHAGDLNPAAVTYTLPDKIEWKQGSARNQQAILAGDPSKPGLYIVMVKWLPGGMSHPHFHPNDRFITVLKGTWWVGTGTKFDPDSTVPMPAGTFVTHFGKQVHYDGAKDEEAVLLITGEGPATSTPAEEK
;
A
#
# COMPACT_ATOMS: atom_id res chain seq x y z
N MET A 1 -19.25 -42.97 -59.91
CA MET A 1 -18.00 -42.75 -59.18
C MET A 1 -17.85 -41.21 -59.00
N ARG A 2 -18.07 -40.73 -57.77
CA ARG A 2 -17.94 -39.29 -57.46
C ARG A 2 -16.69 -39.12 -56.58
N SER A 3 -15.72 -38.42 -57.14
CA SER A 3 -14.46 -38.10 -56.46
C SER A 3 -14.69 -36.98 -55.43
N LEU A 4 -14.33 -37.23 -54.14
CA LEU A 4 -14.45 -36.27 -53.06
C LEU A 4 -13.08 -35.62 -52.85
N THR A 5 -12.96 -34.36 -53.23
CA THR A 5 -11.75 -33.56 -53.08
C THR A 5 -11.74 -32.92 -51.71
N TRP A 6 -10.80 -33.26 -50.82
CA TRP A 6 -10.59 -32.66 -49.50
C TRP A 6 -9.74 -31.39 -49.65
N LEU A 7 -10.34 -30.23 -49.28
CA LEU A 7 -9.63 -28.97 -49.15
C LEU A 7 -8.98 -28.89 -47.78
N PHE A 8 -7.63 -28.89 -47.71
CA PHE A 8 -6.91 -28.58 -46.51
C PHE A 8 -6.81 -27.05 -46.33
N LEU A 9 -7.50 -26.48 -45.34
CA LEU A 9 -7.29 -25.11 -44.91
C LEU A 9 -6.04 -25.09 -44.01
N GLY A 10 -4.96 -24.49 -44.49
CA GLY A 10 -3.77 -24.22 -43.71
C GLY A 10 -4.00 -23.05 -42.75
N VAL A 11 -3.97 -23.29 -41.45
CA VAL A 11 -3.95 -22.23 -40.42
C VAL A 11 -2.55 -21.66 -40.36
N ALA A 12 -2.34 -20.46 -40.88
CA ALA A 12 -1.10 -19.70 -40.69
C ALA A 12 -1.06 -19.14 -39.26
N GLY A 13 -0.30 -19.80 -38.40
CA GLY A 13 -0.02 -19.31 -37.07
C GLY A 13 0.90 -18.09 -37.12
N SER A 14 0.38 -16.90 -36.79
CA SER A 14 1.18 -15.70 -36.60
C SER A 14 1.95 -15.82 -35.29
N ALA A 15 3.25 -16.08 -35.37
CA ALA A 15 4.15 -15.99 -34.23
C ALA A 15 4.30 -14.51 -33.82
N ALA A 16 3.73 -14.12 -32.71
CA ALA A 16 3.98 -12.81 -32.12
C ALA A 16 5.42 -12.76 -31.58
N ILE A 17 6.28 -12.01 -32.26
CA ILE A 17 7.64 -11.72 -31.77
C ILE A 17 7.50 -10.69 -30.66
N PHE A 18 7.59 -11.12 -29.41
CA PHE A 18 7.77 -10.23 -28.26
C PHE A 18 9.18 -9.65 -28.35
N ALA A 19 9.30 -8.43 -28.81
CA ALA A 19 10.55 -7.67 -28.68
C ALA A 19 10.80 -7.45 -27.19
N SER A 20 11.83 -8.07 -26.63
CA SER A 20 12.32 -7.76 -25.29
C SER A 20 12.82 -6.33 -25.32
N ALA A 21 12.09 -5.40 -24.71
CA ALA A 21 12.61 -4.08 -24.45
C ALA A 21 13.84 -4.23 -23.55
N HIS A 22 15.01 -3.89 -24.06
CA HIS A 22 16.20 -3.73 -23.24
C HIS A 22 15.97 -2.51 -22.37
N ALA A 23 15.69 -2.73 -21.09
CA ALA A 23 15.75 -1.66 -20.10
C ALA A 23 17.22 -1.23 -20.02
N GLY A 24 17.51 0.02 -20.35
CA GLY A 24 18.84 0.58 -20.18
C GLY A 24 19.22 0.60 -18.70
N ASP A 25 20.50 0.44 -18.38
CA ASP A 25 20.99 0.56 -17.02
C ASP A 25 20.87 2.02 -16.56
N LEU A 26 20.19 2.24 -15.42
CA LEU A 26 20.07 3.54 -14.79
C LEU A 26 21.38 3.88 -14.03
N ASN A 27 21.79 5.14 -14.12
CA ASN A 27 22.89 5.64 -13.29
C ASN A 27 22.42 5.71 -11.82
N PRO A 28 22.96 4.90 -10.90
CA PRO A 28 22.52 4.86 -9.51
C PRO A 28 22.82 6.16 -8.72
N ALA A 29 23.70 7.02 -9.22
CA ALA A 29 23.93 8.34 -8.65
C ALA A 29 22.82 9.35 -8.99
N ALA A 30 22.00 9.05 -10.03
CA ALA A 30 20.91 9.91 -10.45
C ALA A 30 19.53 9.36 -10.02
N VAL A 31 19.35 8.04 -10.06
CA VAL A 31 18.05 7.39 -9.77
C VAL A 31 18.28 6.08 -9.03
N THR A 32 17.55 5.91 -7.92
CA THR A 32 17.42 4.62 -7.24
C THR A 32 15.95 4.18 -7.27
N TYR A 33 15.71 2.89 -7.32
CA TYR A 33 14.36 2.33 -7.28
C TYR A 33 14.34 1.00 -6.52
N THR A 34 13.17 0.67 -5.98
CA THR A 34 12.91 -0.63 -5.35
C THR A 34 11.71 -1.26 -6.04
N LEU A 35 11.92 -2.42 -6.67
CA LEU A 35 10.84 -3.17 -7.30
C LEU A 35 9.89 -3.75 -6.23
N PRO A 36 8.61 -3.99 -6.54
CA PRO A 36 7.64 -4.49 -5.57
C PRO A 36 8.04 -5.79 -4.87
N ASP A 37 8.70 -6.70 -5.59
CA ASP A 37 9.21 -7.99 -5.07
C ASP A 37 10.48 -7.85 -4.20
N LYS A 38 11.09 -6.65 -4.18
CA LYS A 38 12.27 -6.31 -3.38
C LYS A 38 11.94 -5.45 -2.15
N ILE A 39 10.67 -5.11 -1.95
CA ILE A 39 10.24 -4.38 -0.75
C ILE A 39 10.39 -5.27 0.48
N GLU A 40 11.21 -4.83 1.44
CA GLU A 40 11.46 -5.55 2.69
C GLU A 40 10.39 -5.23 3.72
N TRP A 41 9.41 -6.12 3.86
CA TRP A 41 8.37 -6.01 4.86
C TRP A 41 8.84 -6.52 6.22
N LYS A 42 8.65 -5.71 7.26
CA LYS A 42 8.92 -6.06 8.66
C LYS A 42 7.61 -6.04 9.44
N GLN A 43 7.53 -6.89 10.47
CA GLN A 43 6.38 -6.87 11.36
C GLN A 43 6.31 -5.53 12.11
N GLY A 44 5.23 -4.80 11.96
CA GLY A 44 4.96 -3.54 12.67
C GLY A 44 4.16 -3.80 13.96
N SER A 45 3.02 -4.48 13.84
CA SER A 45 2.19 -4.93 14.95
C SER A 45 1.67 -6.34 14.68
N ALA A 46 0.80 -6.88 15.54
CA ALA A 46 0.23 -8.22 15.34
C ALA A 46 -0.52 -8.37 14.00
N ARG A 47 -1.06 -7.28 13.45
CA ARG A 47 -1.91 -7.27 12.26
C ARG A 47 -1.46 -6.33 11.16
N ASN A 48 -0.26 -5.76 11.24
CA ASN A 48 0.31 -4.99 10.14
C ASN A 48 1.78 -5.30 9.91
N GLN A 49 2.24 -5.00 8.70
CA GLN A 49 3.63 -5.00 8.30
C GLN A 49 4.00 -3.60 7.80
N GLN A 50 5.28 -3.25 7.93
CA GLN A 50 5.80 -1.95 7.48
C GLN A 50 7.06 -2.15 6.64
N ALA A 51 7.25 -1.27 5.65
CA ALA A 51 8.47 -1.19 4.87
C ALA A 51 8.92 0.28 4.79
N ILE A 52 10.15 0.57 5.20
CA ILE A 52 10.73 1.91 5.09
C ILE A 52 11.27 2.06 3.67
N LEU A 53 10.76 3.04 2.92
CA LEU A 53 11.21 3.34 1.56
C LEU A 53 12.24 4.46 1.53
N ALA A 54 12.12 5.44 2.42
CA ALA A 54 13.07 6.54 2.56
C ALA A 54 13.03 7.13 3.97
N GLY A 55 14.14 7.72 4.41
CA GLY A 55 14.29 8.34 5.72
C GLY A 55 14.29 7.36 6.89
N ASP A 56 14.05 7.88 8.09
CA ASP A 56 13.97 7.10 9.32
C ASP A 56 12.80 7.64 10.15
N PRO A 57 11.66 6.90 10.24
CA PRO A 57 10.48 7.37 10.97
C PRO A 57 10.70 7.53 12.49
N SER A 58 11.81 7.06 13.04
CA SER A 58 12.16 7.24 14.46
C SER A 58 12.87 8.54 14.76
N LYS A 59 13.33 9.29 13.74
CA LYS A 59 14.15 10.50 13.84
C LYS A 59 13.44 11.70 13.24
N PRO A 60 13.85 12.93 13.61
CA PRO A 60 13.43 14.13 12.88
C PRO A 60 13.80 14.05 11.39
N GLY A 61 12.94 14.55 10.52
CA GLY A 61 13.11 14.57 9.08
C GLY A 61 12.04 13.81 8.31
N LEU A 62 12.01 14.02 7.00
CA LEU A 62 11.11 13.35 6.10
C LEU A 62 11.28 11.83 6.14
N TYR A 63 10.18 11.12 6.24
CA TYR A 63 10.15 9.67 6.03
C TYR A 63 9.06 9.27 5.03
N ILE A 64 9.29 8.16 4.33
CA ILE A 64 8.30 7.51 3.47
C ILE A 64 8.27 6.02 3.85
N VAL A 65 7.10 5.53 4.21
CA VAL A 65 6.88 4.13 4.59
C VAL A 65 5.68 3.56 3.86
N MET A 66 5.71 2.26 3.61
CA MET A 66 4.49 1.52 3.28
C MET A 66 4.00 0.78 4.52
N VAL A 67 2.68 0.76 4.69
CA VAL A 67 2.00 -0.03 5.72
C VAL A 67 1.03 -0.97 5.02
N LYS A 68 1.09 -2.25 5.42
CA LYS A 68 0.18 -3.29 4.97
C LYS A 68 -0.64 -3.76 6.15
N TRP A 69 -1.92 -3.47 6.15
CA TRP A 69 -2.89 -4.02 7.08
C TRP A 69 -3.37 -5.37 6.60
N LEU A 70 -3.26 -6.39 7.45
CA LEU A 70 -3.82 -7.72 7.19
C LEU A 70 -5.34 -7.72 7.47
N PRO A 71 -6.12 -8.62 6.85
CA PRO A 71 -7.54 -8.72 7.11
C PRO A 71 -7.87 -8.85 8.61
N GLY A 72 -8.85 -8.07 9.07
CA GLY A 72 -9.26 -7.97 10.48
C GLY A 72 -8.28 -7.23 11.38
N GLY A 73 -7.21 -6.62 10.80
CA GLY A 73 -6.27 -5.79 11.54
C GLY A 73 -6.73 -4.35 11.65
N MET A 74 -6.80 -3.82 12.87
CA MET A 74 -7.17 -2.42 13.12
C MET A 74 -6.39 -1.89 14.32
N SER A 75 -5.97 -0.62 14.26
CA SER A 75 -5.43 0.09 15.40
C SER A 75 -6.55 0.52 16.35
N HIS A 76 -6.21 0.71 17.62
CA HIS A 76 -7.08 1.40 18.56
C HIS A 76 -6.87 2.92 18.47
N PRO A 77 -7.80 3.74 19.03
CA PRO A 77 -7.70 5.20 19.05
C PRO A 77 -6.34 5.71 19.53
N HIS A 78 -5.70 6.49 18.68
CA HIS A 78 -4.37 7.06 18.92
C HIS A 78 -4.18 8.34 18.11
N PHE A 79 -3.07 9.04 18.35
CA PHE A 79 -2.66 10.18 17.54
C PHE A 79 -1.14 10.17 17.29
N HIS A 80 -0.71 10.91 16.28
CA HIS A 80 0.68 11.19 15.98
C HIS A 80 1.03 12.66 16.22
N PRO A 81 2.29 13.00 16.48
CA PRO A 81 2.66 14.40 16.76
C PRO A 81 2.52 15.32 15.54
N ASN A 82 2.77 14.82 14.34
CA ASN A 82 2.83 15.56 13.09
C ASN A 82 1.81 15.05 12.07
N ASP A 83 1.51 15.86 11.06
CA ASP A 83 0.66 15.48 9.94
C ASP A 83 1.28 14.32 9.17
N ARG A 84 0.41 13.46 8.63
CA ARG A 84 0.80 12.37 7.74
C ARG A 84 -0.07 12.41 6.48
N PHE A 85 0.56 12.25 5.35
CA PHE A 85 -0.06 12.22 4.03
C PHE A 85 -0.08 10.78 3.52
N ILE A 86 -1.25 10.26 3.27
CA ILE A 86 -1.48 8.83 3.06
C ILE A 86 -2.17 8.62 1.72
N THR A 87 -1.65 7.72 0.91
CA THR A 87 -2.31 7.23 -0.30
C THR A 87 -2.62 5.75 -0.14
N VAL A 88 -3.87 5.37 -0.39
CA VAL A 88 -4.27 3.97 -0.43
C VAL A 88 -3.83 3.38 -1.77
N LEU A 89 -2.92 2.41 -1.75
CA LEU A 89 -2.37 1.77 -2.95
C LEU A 89 -3.14 0.52 -3.37
N LYS A 90 -3.71 -0.23 -2.39
CA LYS A 90 -4.42 -1.48 -2.63
C LYS A 90 -5.49 -1.72 -1.57
N GLY A 91 -6.58 -2.38 -1.96
CA GLY A 91 -7.67 -2.76 -1.07
C GLY A 91 -8.48 -1.58 -0.56
N THR A 92 -9.20 -1.81 0.53
CA THR A 92 -10.02 -0.80 1.21
C THR A 92 -9.48 -0.58 2.62
N TRP A 93 -8.99 0.62 2.89
CA TRP A 93 -8.57 1.06 4.20
C TRP A 93 -9.76 1.69 4.95
N TRP A 94 -9.96 1.32 6.20
CA TRP A 94 -11.08 1.78 7.02
C TRP A 94 -10.59 2.73 8.10
N VAL A 95 -11.20 3.92 8.20
CA VAL A 95 -10.76 5.00 9.09
C VAL A 95 -11.90 5.47 9.97
N GLY A 96 -11.65 5.57 11.27
CA GLY A 96 -12.52 6.17 12.26
C GLY A 96 -11.83 7.29 13.01
N THR A 97 -12.61 8.15 13.67
CA THR A 97 -12.10 9.27 14.48
C THR A 97 -12.73 9.28 15.87
N GLY A 98 -12.08 9.96 16.81
CA GLY A 98 -12.52 10.04 18.20
C GLY A 98 -11.88 8.99 19.10
N THR A 99 -12.17 9.08 20.40
CA THR A 99 -11.54 8.31 21.46
C THR A 99 -12.23 6.97 21.73
N LYS A 100 -13.48 6.81 21.29
CA LYS A 100 -14.21 5.55 21.38
C LYS A 100 -13.89 4.65 20.19
N PHE A 101 -13.37 3.45 20.45
CA PHE A 101 -13.14 2.46 19.42
C PHE A 101 -14.45 1.85 18.93
N ASP A 102 -14.79 2.10 17.67
CA ASP A 102 -16.00 1.59 17.02
C ASP A 102 -15.70 1.23 15.55
N PRO A 103 -15.26 -0.02 15.29
CA PRO A 103 -14.96 -0.46 13.93
C PRO A 103 -16.14 -0.35 12.94
N ASP A 104 -17.37 -0.42 13.44
CA ASP A 104 -18.56 -0.39 12.59
C ASP A 104 -18.88 1.02 12.08
N SER A 105 -18.42 2.07 12.78
CA SER A 105 -18.56 3.47 12.36
C SER A 105 -17.42 3.99 11.47
N THR A 106 -16.50 3.12 11.04
CA THR A 106 -15.40 3.51 10.16
C THR A 106 -15.85 3.76 8.73
N VAL A 107 -15.17 4.70 8.06
CA VAL A 107 -15.41 5.09 6.67
C VAL A 107 -14.46 4.36 5.74
N PRO A 108 -14.95 3.72 4.65
CA PRO A 108 -14.09 3.04 3.68
C PRO A 108 -13.34 4.02 2.78
N MET A 109 -12.05 3.78 2.61
CA MET A 109 -11.14 4.51 1.75
C MET A 109 -10.56 3.53 0.71
N PRO A 110 -11.13 3.41 -0.49
CA PRO A 110 -10.64 2.49 -1.52
C PRO A 110 -9.30 2.93 -2.11
N ALA A 111 -8.62 2.02 -2.83
CA ALA A 111 -7.39 2.33 -3.54
C ALA A 111 -7.52 3.59 -4.43
N GLY A 112 -6.49 4.45 -4.42
CA GLY A 112 -6.48 5.77 -5.04
C GLY A 112 -6.93 6.91 -4.12
N THR A 113 -7.51 6.63 -2.94
CA THR A 113 -7.87 7.67 -1.98
C THR A 113 -6.62 8.32 -1.38
N PHE A 114 -6.63 9.65 -1.30
CA PHE A 114 -5.67 10.45 -0.55
C PHE A 114 -6.27 10.93 0.76
N VAL A 115 -5.55 10.78 1.86
CA VAL A 115 -5.99 11.12 3.22
C VAL A 115 -4.91 11.91 3.95
N THR A 116 -5.31 12.92 4.71
CA THR A 116 -4.43 13.60 5.67
C THR A 116 -4.85 13.22 7.10
N HIS A 117 -3.95 12.59 7.84
CA HIS A 117 -4.07 12.51 9.29
C HIS A 117 -3.39 13.74 9.90
N PHE A 118 -4.17 14.64 10.44
CA PHE A 118 -3.66 15.83 11.11
C PHE A 118 -2.97 15.46 12.42
N GLY A 119 -1.85 16.12 12.68
CA GLY A 119 -1.11 15.94 13.93
C GLY A 119 -1.97 16.18 15.16
N LYS A 120 -1.78 15.34 16.19
CA LYS A 120 -2.50 15.40 17.48
C LYS A 120 -4.02 15.16 17.41
N GLN A 121 -4.56 14.81 16.24
CA GLN A 121 -5.96 14.43 16.09
C GLN A 121 -6.14 12.92 16.23
N VAL A 122 -7.09 12.52 17.08
CA VAL A 122 -7.35 11.12 17.40
C VAL A 122 -8.06 10.41 16.26
N HIS A 123 -7.50 9.29 15.87
CA HIS A 123 -8.04 8.40 14.85
C HIS A 123 -7.74 6.92 15.18
N TYR A 124 -8.41 6.02 14.49
CA TYR A 124 -8.11 4.60 14.43
C TYR A 124 -8.37 4.09 13.02
N ASP A 125 -7.65 3.10 12.58
CA ASP A 125 -7.66 2.67 11.19
C ASP A 125 -7.19 1.23 11.01
N GLY A 126 -7.53 0.64 9.85
CA GLY A 126 -7.12 -0.72 9.56
C GLY A 126 -7.79 -1.32 8.34
N ALA A 127 -7.86 -2.64 8.30
CA ALA A 127 -8.50 -3.41 7.25
C ALA A 127 -9.54 -4.37 7.85
N LYS A 128 -10.68 -4.54 7.16
CA LYS A 128 -11.74 -5.49 7.54
C LYS A 128 -11.53 -6.83 6.82
N ASP A 129 -12.14 -6.98 5.68
CA ASP A 129 -12.24 -8.29 5.00
C ASP A 129 -11.07 -8.59 4.07
N GLU A 130 -10.35 -7.56 3.61
CA GLU A 130 -9.23 -7.69 2.68
C GLU A 130 -7.99 -6.93 3.18
N GLU A 131 -6.82 -7.26 2.61
CA GLU A 131 -5.57 -6.54 2.86
C GLU A 131 -5.66 -5.11 2.30
N ALA A 132 -5.22 -4.13 3.09
CA ALA A 132 -5.04 -2.75 2.62
C ALA A 132 -3.55 -2.36 2.65
N VAL A 133 -3.06 -1.76 1.56
CA VAL A 133 -1.68 -1.27 1.44
C VAL A 133 -1.68 0.24 1.28
N LEU A 134 -0.93 0.92 2.11
CA LEU A 134 -0.83 2.38 2.20
C LEU A 134 0.58 2.83 1.89
N LEU A 135 0.71 3.99 1.26
CA LEU A 135 1.94 4.79 1.23
C LEU A 135 1.75 5.97 2.17
N ILE A 136 2.64 6.12 3.14
CA ILE A 136 2.58 7.19 4.14
C ILE A 136 3.85 8.03 4.03
N THR A 137 3.64 9.34 3.90
CA THR A 137 4.71 10.35 3.96
C THR A 137 4.46 11.24 5.17
N GLY A 138 5.49 11.53 5.93
CA GLY A 138 5.38 12.40 7.11
C GLY A 138 6.72 12.95 7.57
N GLU A 139 6.66 13.79 8.60
CA GLU A 139 7.83 14.30 9.31
C GLU A 139 7.98 13.54 10.63
N GLY A 140 9.16 13.00 10.86
CA GLY A 140 9.45 12.25 12.08
C GLY A 140 9.79 13.12 13.29
N PRO A 141 9.81 12.55 14.49
CA PRO A 141 9.57 11.15 14.81
C PRO A 141 8.08 10.76 14.71
N ALA A 142 7.81 9.62 14.09
CA ALA A 142 6.46 9.08 13.86
C ALA A 142 5.98 8.24 15.07
N THR A 143 5.99 8.82 16.25
CA THR A 143 5.47 8.15 17.46
C THR A 143 3.94 8.05 17.42
N SER A 144 3.41 7.03 18.09
CA SER A 144 1.97 6.86 18.30
C SER A 144 1.65 6.94 19.79
N THR A 145 0.66 7.78 20.14
CA THR A 145 0.20 7.97 21.51
C THR A 145 -1.22 7.42 21.64
N PRO A 146 -1.46 6.39 22.50
CA PRO A 146 -2.82 5.89 22.75
C PRO A 146 -3.75 6.97 23.31
N ALA A 147 -5.00 6.95 22.87
CA ALA A 147 -6.03 7.96 23.25
C ALA A 147 -7.43 7.35 23.40
N GLU A 148 -7.53 6.01 23.56
CA GLU A 148 -8.82 5.35 23.74
C GLU A 148 -9.41 5.65 25.13
N GLU A 149 -10.71 5.97 25.15
CA GLU A 149 -11.48 6.06 26.39
C GLU A 149 -11.64 4.66 27.03
N LYS A 150 -11.51 4.62 28.38
CA LYS A 150 -11.68 3.38 29.16
C LYS A 150 -13.14 3.14 29.51
#